data_547b77578f36ea6c42a9fa63cc853cbb
#
_entry.id   547b77578f36ea6c42a9fa63cc853cbb
#
_cell.length_a   1.000
_cell.length_b   1.000
_cell.length_c   1.000
_cell.angle_alpha   90.00
_cell.angle_beta   90.00
_cell.angle_gamma   90.00
#
_symmetry.space_group_name_H-M   'P 1'
#
loop_
_entity.id
_entity.type
_entity.pdbx_description
1 polymer ?
#
loop_
_entity_poly.entity_id
_entity_poly.type
_entity_poly.pdbx_seq_one_letter_code
_entity_poly.pdbx_strand_id
1 'polypeptide(L)'
;MRTTLFSVFFLIGSIVQAEVPLKHSKEFQLVLKNEDFLSPKQGFERVIRLLQAIEDEPKFDFKYKAGSGKVWQQNVKLYDTNDKRLRANGIRPKVEQRKIAANQIQTKVKLKYKCMGVDSCYDPKHYTSAFTYPALEYESVVKMKLEADIHQNCTKYALSSAIKVDGTVDFATMADVIPYFKGISHFKGLEKNEPLIASGEFYEIVFDDIKLKVNGKRVKSAVVVRYAKTDLKNPLRVEFSLKINRPEKGWHYETLIELGQVYYELLQSDMNAFKGRVKPCRFYRPTD
;
A
#
# COMPACT_ATOMS: atom_id res chain seq x y z
N MET A 1 -40.53 -60.38 5.70
CA MET A 1 -39.43 -59.62 5.08
C MET A 1 -39.75 -58.12 5.21
N ARG A 2 -39.07 -57.42 6.10
CA ARG A 2 -39.20 -55.95 6.25
C ARG A 2 -37.94 -55.33 5.67
N THR A 3 -38.15 -54.60 4.57
CA THR A 3 -37.08 -53.86 3.89
C THR A 3 -36.94 -52.49 4.52
N THR A 4 -35.84 -52.26 5.21
CA THR A 4 -35.52 -50.97 5.83
C THR A 4 -34.81 -50.12 4.78
N LEU A 5 -35.46 -49.04 4.35
CA LEU A 5 -34.85 -48.02 3.47
C LEU A 5 -33.97 -47.13 4.33
N PHE A 6 -32.66 -47.16 4.09
CA PHE A 6 -31.71 -46.18 4.62
C PHE A 6 -31.73 -44.94 3.72
N SER A 7 -32.33 -43.85 4.20
CA SER A 7 -32.20 -42.55 3.58
C SER A 7 -30.90 -41.89 4.02
N VAL A 8 -29.93 -41.83 3.10
CA VAL A 8 -28.69 -41.09 3.30
C VAL A 8 -28.98 -39.63 2.99
N PHE A 9 -29.12 -38.83 4.02
CA PHE A 9 -29.14 -37.35 3.89
C PHE A 9 -27.73 -36.89 3.57
N PHE A 10 -27.46 -36.48 2.34
CA PHE A 10 -26.33 -35.68 1.98
C PHE A 10 -26.57 -34.26 2.53
N LEU A 11 -26.01 -33.95 3.66
CA LEU A 11 -25.82 -32.56 4.12
C LEU A 11 -24.79 -31.91 3.18
N ILE A 12 -25.25 -31.25 2.13
CA ILE A 12 -24.47 -30.32 1.36
C ILE A 12 -24.28 -29.10 2.28
N GLY A 13 -23.26 -29.15 3.09
CA GLY A 13 -22.79 -27.98 3.84
C GLY A 13 -22.33 -26.93 2.82
N SER A 14 -23.18 -25.97 2.51
CA SER A 14 -22.76 -24.75 1.86
C SER A 14 -21.71 -24.09 2.73
N ILE A 15 -20.44 -24.26 2.40
CA ILE A 15 -19.37 -23.47 2.98
C ILE A 15 -19.64 -22.04 2.50
N VAL A 16 -20.39 -21.30 3.29
CA VAL A 16 -20.47 -19.84 3.16
C VAL A 16 -19.06 -19.35 3.39
N GLN A 17 -18.35 -19.13 2.31
CA GLN A 17 -17.05 -18.46 2.36
C GLN A 17 -17.31 -17.07 2.91
N ALA A 18 -16.95 -16.84 4.18
CA ALA A 18 -17.07 -15.54 4.79
C ALA A 18 -16.23 -14.56 3.93
N GLU A 19 -16.89 -13.68 3.20
CA GLU A 19 -16.21 -12.63 2.46
C GLU A 19 -15.42 -11.78 3.46
N VAL A 20 -14.12 -11.69 3.25
CA VAL A 20 -13.29 -10.82 4.07
C VAL A 20 -13.74 -9.38 3.80
N PRO A 21 -14.22 -8.66 4.80
CA PRO A 21 -14.77 -7.33 4.58
C PRO A 21 -13.69 -6.39 4.04
N LEU A 22 -14.00 -5.72 2.92
CA LEU A 22 -13.11 -4.74 2.32
C LEU A 22 -12.92 -3.55 3.26
N LYS A 23 -11.67 -3.27 3.57
CA LYS A 23 -11.31 -2.07 4.32
C LYS A 23 -11.10 -0.90 3.36
N HIS A 24 -11.59 0.26 3.73
CA HIS A 24 -11.42 1.49 2.97
C HIS A 24 -10.42 2.41 3.65
N SER A 25 -9.59 3.08 2.86
CA SER A 25 -8.70 4.12 3.37
C SER A 25 -8.53 5.27 2.40
N LYS A 26 -8.28 6.45 2.95
CA LYS A 26 -7.78 7.62 2.21
C LYS A 26 -6.35 7.87 2.62
N GLU A 27 -5.49 8.13 1.64
CA GLU A 27 -4.08 8.39 1.84
C GLU A 27 -3.68 9.66 1.08
N PHE A 28 -3.02 10.57 1.78
CA PHE A 28 -2.39 11.75 1.22
C PHE A 28 -0.89 11.45 1.16
N GLN A 29 -0.27 11.64 0.02
CA GLN A 29 1.14 11.35 -0.17
C GLN A 29 1.87 12.54 -0.77
N LEU A 30 2.97 12.90 -0.14
CA LEU A 30 3.91 13.93 -0.56
C LEU A 30 5.23 13.29 -0.95
N VAL A 31 5.81 13.72 -2.06
CA VAL A 31 7.19 13.38 -2.42
C VAL A 31 8.08 14.47 -1.86
N LEU A 32 9.05 14.06 -1.05
CA LEU A 32 10.01 14.94 -0.41
C LEU A 32 11.29 15.04 -1.26
N LYS A 33 12.06 16.10 -1.05
CA LYS A 33 13.35 16.29 -1.68
C LYS A 33 14.33 15.22 -1.23
N ASN A 34 14.98 14.55 -2.17
CA ASN A 34 15.92 13.47 -1.87
C ASN A 34 17.15 13.98 -1.11
N GLU A 35 17.61 15.19 -1.41
CA GLU A 35 18.75 15.84 -0.77
C GLU A 35 18.57 16.06 0.74
N ASP A 36 17.33 16.19 1.20
CA ASP A 36 17.01 16.31 2.62
C ASP A 36 17.21 14.98 3.39
N PHE A 37 17.38 13.88 2.68
CA PHE A 37 17.45 12.51 3.21
C PHE A 37 18.76 11.78 2.86
N LEU A 38 19.81 12.48 2.47
CA LEU A 38 21.16 11.92 2.37
C LEU A 38 21.61 11.34 3.73
N SER A 39 21.14 11.95 4.82
CA SER A 39 21.09 11.37 6.16
C SER A 39 19.64 11.11 6.55
N PRO A 40 19.15 9.87 6.53
CA PRO A 40 17.74 9.56 6.84
C PRO A 40 17.32 10.09 8.21
N LYS A 41 18.20 10.00 9.23
CA LYS A 41 17.92 10.52 10.57
C LYS A 41 17.64 12.03 10.55
N GLN A 42 18.49 12.81 9.89
CA GLN A 42 18.29 14.26 9.78
C GLN A 42 17.04 14.61 8.97
N GLY A 43 16.76 13.85 7.90
CA GLY A 43 15.54 13.99 7.13
C GLY A 43 14.28 13.74 7.98
N PHE A 44 14.28 12.69 8.80
CA PHE A 44 13.17 12.41 9.73
C PHE A 44 13.00 13.52 10.77
N GLU A 45 14.08 14.05 11.31
CA GLU A 45 14.05 15.19 12.24
C GLU A 45 13.48 16.46 11.59
N ARG A 46 13.75 16.68 10.30
CA ARG A 46 13.13 17.80 9.55
C ARG A 46 11.62 17.59 9.38
N VAL A 47 11.18 16.37 9.08
CA VAL A 47 9.72 16.06 9.02
C VAL A 47 9.07 16.32 10.37
N ILE A 48 9.70 15.91 11.47
CA ILE A 48 9.18 16.16 12.83
C ILE A 48 9.04 17.67 13.09
N ARG A 49 10.07 18.47 12.78
CA ARG A 49 9.99 19.93 12.94
C ARG A 49 8.88 20.55 12.09
N LEU A 50 8.66 20.04 10.87
CA LEU A 50 7.57 20.50 10.01
C LEU A 50 6.20 20.19 10.63
N LEU A 51 6.02 18.98 11.18
CA LEU A 51 4.78 18.60 11.87
C LEU A 51 4.56 19.43 13.14
N GLN A 52 5.64 19.77 13.85
CA GLN A 52 5.56 20.66 15.02
C GLN A 52 5.08 22.05 14.62
N ALA A 53 5.64 22.61 13.57
CA ALA A 53 5.21 23.92 13.09
C ALA A 53 3.71 23.95 12.70
N ILE A 54 3.17 22.82 12.17
CA ILE A 54 1.74 22.69 11.89
C ILE A 54 0.92 22.55 13.18
N GLU A 55 1.42 21.82 14.19
CA GLU A 55 0.75 21.69 15.49
C GLU A 55 0.64 23.02 16.22
N ASP A 56 1.65 23.89 16.08
CA ASP A 56 1.69 25.22 16.70
C ASP A 56 0.72 26.23 16.02
N GLU A 57 0.17 25.89 14.86
CA GLU A 57 -0.82 26.70 14.15
C GLU A 57 -2.20 26.56 14.81
N PRO A 58 -2.76 27.63 15.40
CA PRO A 58 -4.01 27.54 16.18
C PRO A 58 -5.25 27.20 15.36
N LYS A 59 -5.15 27.27 14.02
CA LYS A 59 -6.25 26.93 13.10
C LYS A 59 -6.48 25.43 12.95
N PHE A 60 -5.56 24.57 13.47
CA PHE A 60 -5.65 23.12 13.32
C PHE A 60 -5.86 22.42 14.67
N ASP A 61 -6.82 21.51 14.76
CA ASP A 61 -6.86 20.50 15.82
C ASP A 61 -5.97 19.31 15.41
N PHE A 62 -4.69 19.59 15.31
CA PHE A 62 -3.64 18.66 14.91
C PHE A 62 -2.70 18.42 16.09
N LYS A 63 -2.44 17.15 16.38
CA LYS A 63 -1.51 16.73 17.43
C LYS A 63 -0.58 15.67 16.90
N TYR A 64 0.71 15.81 17.21
CA TYR A 64 1.65 14.76 16.94
C TYR A 64 2.41 14.35 18.21
N LYS A 65 2.95 13.14 18.22
CA LYS A 65 3.84 12.67 19.28
C LYS A 65 5.12 12.14 18.64
N ALA A 66 6.22 12.85 18.89
CA ALA A 66 7.53 12.41 18.51
C ALA A 66 8.06 11.30 19.46
N GLY A 67 9.04 10.54 19.01
CA GLY A 67 9.79 9.60 19.84
C GLY A 67 9.17 8.22 20.03
N SER A 68 8.03 7.93 19.41
CA SER A 68 7.46 6.59 19.39
C SER A 68 7.65 5.87 18.04
N GLY A 69 8.31 6.53 17.09
CA GLY A 69 8.50 6.02 15.74
C GLY A 69 9.41 4.81 15.70
N LYS A 70 8.97 3.77 14.99
CA LYS A 70 9.80 2.62 14.68
C LYS A 70 10.48 2.87 13.35
N VAL A 71 11.80 2.73 13.35
CA VAL A 71 12.58 2.71 12.11
C VAL A 71 12.90 1.26 11.79
N TRP A 72 12.58 0.84 10.58
CA TRP A 72 12.99 -0.48 10.07
C TRP A 72 13.47 -0.41 8.64
N GLN A 73 14.10 -1.47 8.24
CA GLN A 73 14.68 -1.63 6.93
C GLN A 73 14.05 -2.83 6.24
N GLN A 74 13.84 -2.73 4.93
CA GLN A 74 13.28 -3.83 4.16
C GLN A 74 13.83 -3.85 2.73
N ASN A 75 13.98 -5.05 2.19
CA ASN A 75 14.19 -5.25 0.77
C ASN A 75 12.83 -5.35 0.07
N VAL A 76 12.71 -4.74 -1.08
CA VAL A 76 11.49 -4.71 -1.87
C VAL A 76 11.79 -5.19 -3.27
N LYS A 77 11.01 -6.17 -3.75
CA LYS A 77 10.98 -6.59 -5.15
C LYS A 77 9.61 -6.35 -5.76
N LEU A 78 9.60 -5.77 -6.94
CA LEU A 78 8.41 -5.65 -7.79
C LEU A 78 8.56 -6.64 -8.95
N TYR A 79 7.49 -7.33 -9.29
CA TYR A 79 7.51 -8.33 -10.35
C TYR A 79 6.64 -7.91 -11.51
N ASP A 80 7.07 -8.30 -12.71
CA ASP A 80 6.32 -8.13 -13.95
C ASP A 80 6.70 -9.24 -14.94
N THR A 81 5.92 -9.41 -15.97
CA THR A 81 6.35 -10.17 -17.15
C THR A 81 7.41 -9.37 -17.92
N ASN A 82 8.21 -10.05 -18.74
CA ASN A 82 9.27 -9.39 -19.51
C ASN A 82 8.74 -8.27 -20.42
N ASP A 83 7.55 -8.46 -20.98
CA ASP A 83 6.83 -7.48 -21.80
C ASP A 83 5.96 -6.50 -21.01
N LYS A 84 6.04 -6.52 -19.67
CA LYS A 84 5.35 -5.61 -18.74
C LYS A 84 3.83 -5.72 -18.75
N ARG A 85 3.27 -6.89 -19.07
CA ARG A 85 1.82 -7.09 -19.16
C ARG A 85 1.11 -6.92 -17.82
N LEU A 86 1.73 -7.31 -16.68
CA LEU A 86 1.12 -7.09 -15.36
C LEU A 86 0.95 -5.60 -15.11
N ARG A 87 1.99 -4.81 -15.34
CA ARG A 87 1.94 -3.36 -15.17
C ARG A 87 0.96 -2.70 -16.14
N ALA A 88 0.88 -3.17 -17.38
CA ALA A 88 -0.07 -2.69 -18.38
C ALA A 88 -1.52 -2.92 -17.93
N ASN A 89 -1.80 -4.04 -17.26
CA ASN A 89 -3.09 -4.35 -16.65
C ASN A 89 -3.30 -3.76 -15.24
N GLY A 90 -2.43 -2.86 -14.79
CA GLY A 90 -2.52 -2.23 -13.47
C GLY A 90 -2.13 -3.13 -12.31
N ILE A 91 -1.67 -4.36 -12.57
CA ILE A 91 -1.34 -5.37 -11.57
C ILE A 91 0.11 -5.20 -11.13
N ARG A 92 0.36 -5.30 -9.84
CA ARG A 92 1.72 -5.17 -9.27
C ARG A 92 1.91 -6.15 -8.12
N PRO A 93 2.46 -7.34 -8.38
CA PRO A 93 2.96 -8.20 -7.34
C PRO A 93 4.20 -7.55 -6.70
N LYS A 94 4.25 -7.60 -5.38
CA LYS A 94 5.32 -6.97 -4.59
C LYS A 94 5.67 -7.89 -3.43
N VAL A 95 6.95 -8.07 -3.18
CA VAL A 95 7.48 -8.77 -2.02
C VAL A 95 8.28 -7.78 -1.18
N GLU A 96 7.94 -7.66 0.10
CA GLU A 96 8.65 -6.85 1.09
C GLU A 96 9.25 -7.79 2.13
N GLN A 97 10.58 -7.85 2.22
CA GLN A 97 11.29 -8.71 3.15
C GLN A 97 11.96 -7.88 4.24
N ARG A 98 11.62 -8.17 5.47
CA ARG A 98 12.13 -7.49 6.64
C ARG A 98 12.80 -8.47 7.59
N LYS A 99 14.02 -8.15 8.01
CA LYS A 99 14.69 -8.85 9.10
C LYS A 99 14.08 -8.39 10.43
N ILE A 100 13.47 -9.29 11.18
CA ILE A 100 12.85 -8.99 12.47
C ILE A 100 13.69 -9.47 13.65
N ALA A 101 14.56 -10.46 13.44
CA ALA A 101 15.57 -10.93 14.38
C ALA A 101 16.80 -11.45 13.62
N ALA A 102 17.86 -11.86 14.32
CA ALA A 102 19.13 -12.27 13.70
C ALA A 102 18.93 -13.29 12.57
N ASN A 103 18.10 -14.31 12.79
CA ASN A 103 17.84 -15.40 11.86
C ASN A 103 16.36 -15.47 11.41
N GLN A 104 15.60 -14.40 11.61
CA GLN A 104 14.19 -14.40 11.28
C GLN A 104 13.87 -13.31 10.27
N ILE A 105 13.32 -13.73 9.13
CA ILE A 105 12.81 -12.85 8.07
C ILE A 105 11.30 -12.97 8.06
N GLN A 106 10.63 -11.84 8.10
CA GLN A 106 9.21 -11.73 7.81
C GLN A 106 9.04 -11.18 6.41
N THR A 107 8.27 -11.89 5.59
CA THR A 107 7.94 -11.47 4.24
C THR A 107 6.48 -11.01 4.19
N LYS A 108 6.25 -9.88 3.56
CA LYS A 108 4.92 -9.39 3.21
C LYS A 108 4.75 -9.46 1.71
N VAL A 109 3.93 -10.41 1.27
CA VAL A 109 3.54 -10.56 -0.13
C VAL A 109 2.34 -9.67 -0.37
N LYS A 110 2.41 -8.80 -1.38
CA LYS A 110 1.36 -7.86 -1.74
C LYS A 110 0.98 -7.98 -3.20
N LEU A 111 -0.31 -7.88 -3.47
CA LEU A 111 -0.84 -7.63 -4.80
C LEU A 111 -1.54 -6.27 -4.77
N LYS A 112 -1.14 -5.38 -5.69
CA LYS A 112 -1.81 -4.12 -5.88
C LYS A 112 -2.43 -4.09 -7.27
N TYR A 113 -3.70 -3.78 -7.34
CA TYR A 113 -4.42 -3.51 -8.57
C TYR A 113 -4.74 -2.01 -8.63
N LYS A 114 -4.32 -1.34 -9.69
CA LYS A 114 -4.68 0.06 -9.96
C LYS A 114 -6.01 0.09 -10.66
N CYS A 115 -6.96 0.78 -10.06
CA CYS A 115 -8.31 0.90 -10.60
C CYS A 115 -8.44 2.18 -11.43
N MET A 116 -9.25 2.13 -12.49
CA MET A 116 -9.59 3.30 -13.32
C MET A 116 -10.44 4.32 -12.56
N GLY A 117 -11.25 3.85 -11.64
CA GLY A 117 -12.11 4.63 -10.75
C GLY A 117 -12.44 3.78 -9.53
N VAL A 118 -13.24 4.33 -8.61
CA VAL A 118 -13.63 3.61 -7.40
C VAL A 118 -14.41 2.35 -7.73
N ASP A 119 -15.34 2.41 -8.67
CA ASP A 119 -16.22 1.28 -9.03
C ASP A 119 -15.44 0.11 -9.65
N SER A 120 -14.39 0.39 -10.44
CA SER A 120 -13.55 -0.66 -10.99
C SER A 120 -12.73 -1.40 -9.94
N CYS A 121 -12.55 -0.82 -8.74
CA CYS A 121 -11.93 -1.51 -7.61
C CYS A 121 -12.86 -2.57 -7.00
N TYR A 122 -14.16 -2.44 -7.19
CA TYR A 122 -15.16 -3.35 -6.63
C TYR A 122 -15.57 -4.48 -7.59
N ASP A 123 -14.99 -4.55 -8.78
CA ASP A 123 -15.22 -5.67 -9.68
C ASP A 123 -14.80 -6.98 -8.97
N PRO A 124 -15.72 -7.93 -8.75
CA PRO A 124 -15.46 -9.17 -8.03
C PRO A 124 -14.26 -9.93 -8.54
N LYS A 125 -14.00 -9.92 -9.86
CA LYS A 125 -12.84 -10.60 -10.45
C LYS A 125 -11.49 -10.12 -9.93
N HIS A 126 -11.42 -8.90 -9.34
CA HIS A 126 -10.18 -8.34 -8.83
C HIS A 126 -9.91 -8.66 -7.36
N TYR A 127 -10.94 -9.08 -6.60
CA TYR A 127 -10.78 -9.37 -5.17
C TYR A 127 -11.42 -10.66 -4.68
N THR A 128 -12.03 -11.44 -5.56
CA THR A 128 -12.40 -12.83 -5.24
C THR A 128 -11.15 -13.68 -5.02
N SER A 129 -10.32 -13.24 -4.12
CA SER A 129 -9.18 -13.97 -3.69
C SER A 129 -9.59 -14.95 -2.61
N ALA A 130 -10.13 -16.08 -3.00
CA ALA A 130 -10.13 -17.20 -2.10
C ALA A 130 -8.67 -17.53 -1.78
N PHE A 131 -8.23 -17.26 -0.54
CA PHE A 131 -6.91 -17.64 -0.11
C PHE A 131 -6.76 -19.13 -0.09
N THR A 132 -5.68 -19.58 -0.68
CA THR A 132 -5.22 -20.96 -0.52
C THR A 132 -4.17 -21.10 0.55
N TYR A 133 -3.57 -20.00 0.96
CA TYR A 133 -2.51 -20.01 1.95
C TYR A 133 -3.09 -19.73 3.33
N PRO A 134 -2.73 -20.46 4.38
CA PRO A 134 -3.10 -20.10 5.75
C PRO A 134 -2.42 -18.76 6.07
N ALA A 135 -3.12 -17.68 5.81
CA ALA A 135 -2.60 -16.36 6.07
C ALA A 135 -2.73 -16.08 7.56
N LEU A 136 -1.62 -15.80 8.22
CA LEU A 136 -1.58 -15.31 9.59
C LEU A 136 -2.25 -13.93 9.68
N GLU A 137 -2.18 -13.12 8.63
CA GLU A 137 -2.81 -11.81 8.56
C GLU A 137 -3.10 -11.43 7.10
N TYR A 138 -4.36 -11.29 6.77
CA TYR A 138 -4.82 -10.82 5.48
C TYR A 138 -5.47 -9.45 5.58
N GLU A 139 -5.11 -8.57 4.67
CA GLU A 139 -5.73 -7.27 4.54
C GLU A 139 -5.98 -6.95 3.07
N SER A 140 -7.23 -6.71 2.70
CA SER A 140 -7.58 -6.09 1.43
C SER A 140 -8.11 -4.69 1.66
N VAL A 141 -7.54 -3.71 0.96
CA VAL A 141 -7.85 -2.29 1.17
C VAL A 141 -8.09 -1.61 -0.15
N VAL A 142 -9.27 -1.02 -0.31
CA VAL A 142 -9.52 -0.06 -1.38
C VAL A 142 -9.00 1.30 -0.93
N LYS A 143 -8.04 1.84 -1.68
CA LYS A 143 -7.39 3.11 -1.39
C LYS A 143 -7.81 4.17 -2.39
N MET A 144 -8.29 5.29 -1.89
CA MET A 144 -8.20 6.57 -2.59
C MET A 144 -6.91 7.25 -2.13
N LYS A 145 -6.04 7.58 -3.06
CA LYS A 145 -4.76 8.22 -2.79
C LYS A 145 -4.66 9.55 -3.52
N LEU A 146 -4.46 10.61 -2.76
CA LEU A 146 -4.07 11.90 -3.30
C LEU A 146 -2.54 11.97 -3.27
N GLU A 147 -1.92 12.03 -4.44
CA GLU A 147 -0.46 12.10 -4.59
C GLU A 147 -0.07 13.48 -5.10
N ALA A 148 0.80 14.17 -4.35
CA ALA A 148 1.58 15.27 -4.87
C ALA A 148 2.88 14.70 -5.44
N ASP A 149 2.92 14.54 -6.73
CA ASP A 149 4.14 14.30 -7.47
C ASP A 149 4.22 15.33 -8.60
N ILE A 150 5.11 15.12 -9.60
CA ILE A 150 5.21 15.96 -10.81
C ILE A 150 3.87 16.23 -11.52
N HIS A 151 2.80 15.61 -11.10
CA HIS A 151 1.49 15.64 -11.73
C HIS A 151 0.42 16.30 -10.87
N GLN A 152 0.78 17.08 -9.86
CA GLN A 152 -0.20 17.80 -9.04
C GLN A 152 -1.40 16.95 -8.57
N ASN A 153 -1.51 16.73 -7.26
CA ASN A 153 -2.74 16.31 -6.56
C ASN A 153 -3.62 15.31 -7.34
N CYS A 154 -3.02 14.28 -7.91
CA CYS A 154 -3.78 13.27 -8.64
C CYS A 154 -4.43 12.28 -7.70
N THR A 155 -5.74 12.14 -7.81
CA THR A 155 -6.46 11.05 -7.12
C THR A 155 -6.22 9.73 -7.86
N LYS A 156 -5.75 8.74 -7.13
CA LYS A 156 -5.55 7.38 -7.63
C LYS A 156 -6.33 6.40 -6.78
N TYR A 157 -6.94 5.43 -7.45
CA TYR A 157 -7.65 4.34 -6.78
C TYR A 157 -6.84 3.05 -6.89
N ALA A 158 -6.86 2.25 -5.87
CA ALA A 158 -6.22 0.94 -5.90
C ALA A 158 -6.85 -0.02 -4.89
N LEU A 159 -7.04 -1.26 -5.32
CA LEU A 159 -7.22 -2.40 -4.43
C LEU A 159 -5.84 -2.94 -4.07
N SER A 160 -5.61 -3.21 -2.80
CA SER A 160 -4.36 -3.77 -2.32
C SER A 160 -4.64 -4.91 -1.35
N SER A 161 -4.11 -6.07 -1.65
CA SER A 161 -4.18 -7.24 -0.79
C SER A 161 -2.79 -7.62 -0.30
N ALA A 162 -2.66 -8.08 0.92
CA ALA A 162 -1.38 -8.41 1.52
C ALA A 162 -1.48 -9.62 2.44
N ILE A 163 -0.46 -10.47 2.41
CA ILE A 163 -0.29 -11.63 3.27
C ILE A 163 1.09 -11.53 3.92
N LYS A 164 1.17 -11.88 5.20
CA LYS A 164 2.44 -12.04 5.91
C LYS A 164 2.77 -13.52 6.00
N VAL A 165 4.00 -13.84 5.70
CA VAL A 165 4.55 -15.20 5.81
C VAL A 165 5.94 -15.14 6.43
N ASP A 166 6.35 -16.19 7.10
CA ASP A 166 7.70 -16.32 7.62
C ASP A 166 8.64 -16.83 6.51
N GLY A 167 9.91 -16.42 6.60
CA GLY A 167 10.93 -16.76 5.63
C GLY A 167 10.95 -15.87 4.40
N THR A 168 11.68 -16.31 3.39
CA THR A 168 11.85 -15.57 2.12
C THR A 168 10.85 -16.07 1.07
N VAL A 169 10.36 -15.15 0.26
CA VAL A 169 9.50 -15.44 -0.91
C VAL A 169 10.12 -14.78 -2.13
N ASP A 170 10.13 -15.51 -3.23
CA ASP A 170 10.50 -15.02 -4.55
C ASP A 170 9.55 -15.59 -5.60
N PHE A 171 9.40 -14.95 -6.73
CA PHE A 171 8.51 -15.38 -7.80
C PHE A 171 9.30 -15.54 -9.11
N ALA A 172 9.35 -16.77 -9.62
CA ALA A 172 9.92 -17.07 -10.92
C ALA A 172 8.85 -17.08 -12.02
N THR A 173 7.62 -17.43 -11.67
CA THR A 173 6.48 -17.54 -12.60
C THR A 173 5.20 -17.04 -11.96
N MET A 174 4.16 -16.89 -12.78
CA MET A 174 2.81 -16.61 -12.29
C MET A 174 2.27 -17.71 -11.36
N ALA A 175 2.71 -18.96 -11.54
CA ALA A 175 2.34 -20.07 -10.65
C ALA A 175 2.74 -19.82 -9.19
N ASP A 176 3.81 -19.06 -8.96
CA ASP A 176 4.28 -18.74 -7.60
C ASP A 176 3.43 -17.64 -6.94
N VAL A 177 2.74 -16.80 -7.73
CA VAL A 177 1.87 -15.72 -7.23
C VAL A 177 0.47 -16.23 -6.93
N ILE A 178 -0.05 -17.14 -7.75
CA ILE A 178 -1.43 -17.65 -7.66
C ILE A 178 -1.78 -18.23 -6.28
N PRO A 179 -0.90 -18.98 -5.57
CA PRO A 179 -1.21 -19.49 -4.23
C PRO A 179 -1.55 -18.39 -3.22
N TYR A 180 -0.95 -17.20 -3.38
CA TYR A 180 -1.24 -16.04 -2.51
C TYR A 180 -2.45 -15.25 -2.97
N PHE A 181 -2.69 -15.18 -4.29
CA PHE A 181 -3.71 -14.32 -4.89
C PHE A 181 -4.40 -15.03 -6.06
N LYS A 182 -5.34 -15.92 -5.76
CA LYS A 182 -6.07 -16.69 -6.78
C LYS A 182 -6.74 -15.82 -7.84
N GLY A 183 -7.25 -14.65 -7.45
CA GLY A 183 -7.93 -13.72 -8.35
C GLY A 183 -7.06 -13.25 -9.53
N ILE A 184 -5.73 -13.35 -9.43
CA ILE A 184 -4.84 -12.98 -10.54
C ILE A 184 -4.99 -13.90 -11.76
N SER A 185 -5.45 -15.14 -11.57
CA SER A 185 -5.70 -16.11 -12.66
C SER A 185 -6.87 -15.71 -13.58
N HIS A 186 -7.71 -14.77 -13.15
CA HIS A 186 -8.84 -14.27 -13.97
C HIS A 186 -8.42 -13.17 -14.96
N PHE A 187 -7.21 -12.67 -14.89
CA PHE A 187 -6.73 -11.67 -15.84
C PHE A 187 -6.37 -12.34 -17.16
N LYS A 188 -7.04 -11.92 -18.24
CA LYS A 188 -6.79 -12.43 -19.60
C LYS A 188 -5.33 -12.21 -20.02
N GLY A 189 -4.78 -13.18 -20.73
CA GLY A 189 -3.42 -13.10 -21.28
C GLY A 189 -2.31 -13.35 -20.28
N LEU A 190 -2.61 -13.81 -19.06
CA LEU A 190 -1.61 -14.27 -18.10
C LEU A 190 -1.68 -15.79 -17.97
N GLU A 191 -0.64 -16.46 -18.40
CA GLU A 191 -0.54 -17.91 -18.29
C GLU A 191 0.08 -18.32 -16.96
N LYS A 192 -0.31 -19.50 -16.44
CA LYS A 192 0.18 -19.98 -15.15
C LYS A 192 1.72 -20.10 -15.13
N ASN A 193 2.32 -20.54 -16.21
CA ASN A 193 3.77 -20.73 -16.32
C ASN A 193 4.49 -19.50 -16.90
N GLU A 194 3.79 -18.35 -17.01
CA GLU A 194 4.39 -17.11 -17.49
C GLU A 194 5.58 -16.71 -16.62
N PRO A 195 6.77 -16.54 -17.20
CA PRO A 195 7.96 -16.11 -16.45
C PRO A 195 7.79 -14.72 -15.87
N LEU A 196 8.23 -14.53 -14.64
CA LEU A 196 8.29 -13.25 -13.96
C LEU A 196 9.73 -12.79 -13.77
N ILE A 197 9.95 -11.52 -13.95
CA ILE A 197 11.21 -10.86 -13.67
C ILE A 197 11.05 -9.85 -12.54
N ALA A 198 12.10 -9.61 -11.79
CA ALA A 198 12.16 -8.49 -10.86
C ALA A 198 12.27 -7.18 -11.66
N SER A 199 11.13 -6.55 -11.92
CA SER A 199 11.03 -5.28 -12.67
C SER A 199 11.52 -4.06 -11.89
N GLY A 200 11.79 -4.23 -10.59
CA GLY A 200 12.39 -3.23 -9.72
C GLY A 200 12.79 -3.84 -8.38
N GLU A 201 14.00 -3.53 -7.94
CA GLU A 201 14.52 -3.92 -6.63
C GLU A 201 15.00 -2.69 -5.88
N PHE A 202 14.56 -2.58 -4.63
CA PHE A 202 14.84 -1.43 -3.79
C PHE A 202 15.20 -1.86 -2.38
N TYR A 203 15.98 -1.02 -1.72
CA TYR A 203 16.14 -1.03 -0.28
C TYR A 203 15.35 0.15 0.29
N GLU A 204 14.54 -0.09 1.30
CA GLU A 204 13.72 0.95 1.91
C GLU A 204 14.06 1.07 3.41
N ILE A 205 14.23 2.32 3.85
CA ILE A 205 14.21 2.69 5.26
C ILE A 205 12.83 3.31 5.51
N VAL A 206 12.11 2.72 6.45
CA VAL A 206 10.75 3.15 6.79
C VAL A 206 10.76 3.70 8.19
N PHE A 207 10.36 4.95 8.32
CA PHE A 207 10.04 5.59 9.58
C PHE A 207 8.52 5.63 9.72
N ASP A 208 7.99 4.78 10.56
CA ASP A 208 6.55 4.58 10.78
C ASP A 208 6.20 4.96 12.21
N ASP A 209 4.90 5.20 12.43
CA ASP A 209 4.34 5.43 13.75
C ASP A 209 4.68 6.81 14.37
N ILE A 210 4.80 7.85 13.53
CA ILE A 210 4.53 9.18 14.04
C ILE A 210 3.04 9.18 14.41
N LYS A 211 2.73 9.29 15.69
CA LYS A 211 1.35 9.28 16.15
C LYS A 211 0.74 10.65 15.88
N LEU A 212 -0.14 10.70 14.90
CA LEU A 212 -0.90 11.87 14.55
C LEU A 212 -2.35 11.74 14.99
N LYS A 213 -2.92 12.84 15.44
CA LYS A 213 -4.37 13.01 15.63
C LYS A 213 -4.80 14.26 14.88
N VAL A 214 -5.94 14.16 14.21
CA VAL A 214 -6.62 15.26 13.53
C VAL A 214 -8.06 15.21 13.96
N ASN A 215 -8.60 16.28 14.53
CA ASN A 215 -9.91 16.29 15.18
C ASN A 215 -10.08 15.11 16.16
N GLY A 216 -9.08 14.89 17.02
CA GLY A 216 -9.04 13.77 17.97
C GLY A 216 -8.95 12.37 17.32
N LYS A 217 -8.98 12.22 15.99
CA LYS A 217 -8.92 10.92 15.29
C LYS A 217 -7.50 10.54 14.93
N ARG A 218 -7.16 9.27 15.11
CA ARG A 218 -5.83 8.76 14.77
C ARG A 218 -5.62 8.72 13.26
N VAL A 219 -4.53 9.34 12.80
CA VAL A 219 -4.02 9.27 11.44
C VAL A 219 -2.70 8.50 11.46
N LYS A 220 -2.55 7.52 10.57
CA LYS A 220 -1.29 6.82 10.38
C LYS A 220 -0.40 7.65 9.48
N SER A 221 0.88 7.76 9.82
CA SER A 221 1.85 8.41 8.96
C SER A 221 3.08 7.54 8.78
N ALA A 222 3.77 7.72 7.67
CA ALA A 222 5.05 7.06 7.41
C ALA A 222 5.90 7.91 6.48
N VAL A 223 7.20 7.90 6.72
CA VAL A 223 8.22 8.36 5.77
C VAL A 223 8.94 7.13 5.24
N VAL A 224 9.00 7.01 3.92
CA VAL A 224 9.70 5.91 3.23
C VAL A 224 10.81 6.49 2.39
N VAL A 225 12.05 6.16 2.71
CA VAL A 225 13.25 6.51 1.95
C VAL A 225 13.65 5.30 1.14
N ARG A 226 13.65 5.42 -0.18
CA ARG A 226 13.94 4.33 -1.12
C ARG A 226 15.28 4.53 -1.77
N TYR A 227 16.08 3.48 -1.82
CA TYR A 227 17.39 3.43 -2.43
C TYR A 227 17.46 2.36 -3.53
N ALA A 228 18.35 2.55 -4.51
CA ALA A 228 18.77 1.42 -5.33
C ALA A 228 19.57 0.44 -4.46
N LYS A 229 19.48 -0.86 -4.72
CA LYS A 229 20.31 -1.86 -4.00
C LYS A 229 21.82 -1.61 -4.15
N THR A 230 22.21 -1.02 -5.27
CA THR A 230 23.61 -0.75 -5.64
C THR A 230 24.10 0.59 -5.09
N ASP A 231 23.21 1.48 -4.67
CA ASP A 231 23.55 2.78 -4.11
C ASP A 231 22.67 3.10 -2.90
N LEU A 232 23.21 2.86 -1.71
CA LEU A 232 22.53 3.13 -0.44
C LEU A 232 22.83 4.53 0.11
N LYS A 233 23.57 5.36 -0.63
CA LYS A 233 23.91 6.73 -0.21
C LYS A 233 22.94 7.76 -0.76
N ASN A 234 22.49 7.55 -2.01
CA ASN A 234 21.65 8.50 -2.71
C ASN A 234 20.20 7.99 -2.79
N PRO A 235 19.24 8.61 -2.09
CA PRO A 235 17.85 8.23 -2.19
C PRO A 235 17.32 8.39 -3.62
N LEU A 236 16.65 7.36 -4.13
CA LEU A 236 15.91 7.43 -5.39
C LEU A 236 14.61 8.20 -5.25
N ARG A 237 13.98 8.05 -4.10
CA ARG A 237 12.69 8.66 -3.82
C ARG A 237 12.41 8.67 -2.31
N VAL A 238 11.87 9.77 -1.84
CA VAL A 238 11.38 9.90 -0.47
C VAL A 238 9.89 10.23 -0.51
N GLU A 239 9.11 9.50 0.27
CA GLU A 239 7.66 9.66 0.34
C GLU A 239 7.23 9.86 1.79
N PHE A 240 6.42 10.88 2.03
CA PHE A 240 5.68 11.04 3.28
C PHE A 240 4.21 10.81 3.03
N SER A 241 3.58 9.99 3.86
CA SER A 241 2.17 9.66 3.71
C SER A 241 1.39 9.87 5.01
N LEU A 242 0.16 10.36 4.87
CA LEU A 242 -0.87 10.46 5.89
C LEU A 242 -2.02 9.56 5.47
N LYS A 243 -2.38 8.58 6.30
CA LYS A 243 -3.43 7.60 5.98
C LYS A 243 -4.48 7.54 7.07
N ILE A 244 -5.73 7.70 6.68
CA ILE A 244 -6.89 7.47 7.53
C ILE A 244 -7.71 6.27 7.00
N ASN A 245 -8.06 5.35 7.89
CA ASN A 245 -8.96 4.26 7.57
C ASN A 245 -10.40 4.69 7.80
N ARG A 246 -11.33 4.18 6.98
CA ARG A 246 -12.76 4.38 7.19
C ARG A 246 -13.19 3.61 8.45
N PRO A 247 -13.77 4.27 9.46
CA PRO A 247 -14.43 3.58 10.56
C PRO A 247 -15.69 2.85 10.09
N GLU A 248 -16.18 1.89 10.88
CA GLU A 248 -17.43 1.16 10.59
C GLU A 248 -18.64 2.10 10.44
N LYS A 249 -18.68 3.17 11.25
CA LYS A 249 -19.75 4.19 11.24
C LYS A 249 -19.66 5.18 10.05
N GLY A 250 -18.73 4.97 9.11
CA GLY A 250 -18.54 5.86 7.96
C GLY A 250 -17.38 6.84 8.11
N TRP A 251 -17.25 7.75 7.15
CA TRP A 251 -16.18 8.75 7.15
C TRP A 251 -16.47 9.91 8.11
N HIS A 252 -15.45 10.34 8.85
CA HIS A 252 -15.46 11.61 9.57
C HIS A 252 -15.06 12.73 8.61
N TYR A 253 -16.02 13.39 8.00
CA TYR A 253 -15.76 14.38 6.94
C TYR A 253 -14.97 15.58 7.44
N GLU A 254 -15.24 16.09 8.64
CA GLU A 254 -14.48 17.17 9.27
C GLU A 254 -13.00 16.81 9.41
N THR A 255 -12.71 15.59 9.87
CA THR A 255 -11.33 15.10 9.95
C THR A 255 -10.67 15.00 8.57
N LEU A 256 -11.44 14.65 7.53
CA LEU A 256 -10.90 14.59 6.17
C LEU A 256 -10.61 15.98 5.59
N ILE A 257 -11.48 16.95 5.88
CA ILE A 257 -11.30 18.35 5.45
C ILE A 257 -10.03 18.91 6.09
N GLU A 258 -9.90 18.77 7.40
CA GLU A 258 -8.75 19.28 8.13
C GLU A 258 -7.45 18.54 7.74
N LEU A 259 -7.51 17.22 7.55
CA LEU A 259 -6.37 16.47 7.03
C LEU A 259 -5.95 16.95 5.62
N GLY A 260 -6.91 17.35 4.80
CA GLY A 260 -6.67 17.99 3.51
C GLY A 260 -5.97 19.35 3.65
N GLN A 261 -6.35 20.14 4.64
CA GLN A 261 -5.71 21.43 4.93
C GLN A 261 -4.28 21.24 5.45
N VAL A 262 -4.07 20.31 6.40
CA VAL A 262 -2.72 19.93 6.86
C VAL A 262 -1.86 19.46 5.68
N TYR A 263 -2.43 18.65 4.78
CA TYR A 263 -1.72 18.22 3.59
C TYR A 263 -1.36 19.38 2.66
N TYR A 264 -2.24 20.38 2.54
CA TYR A 264 -1.97 21.59 1.75
C TYR A 264 -0.78 22.38 2.34
N GLU A 265 -0.68 22.53 3.66
CA GLU A 265 0.48 23.15 4.30
C GLU A 265 1.77 22.36 4.03
N LEU A 266 1.70 21.03 4.09
CA LEU A 266 2.82 20.18 3.73
C LEU A 266 3.27 20.39 2.27
N LEU A 267 2.32 20.61 1.35
CA LEU A 267 2.62 20.91 -0.06
C LEU A 267 3.37 22.24 -0.24
N GLN A 268 3.10 23.22 0.63
CA GLN A 268 3.78 24.53 0.60
C GLN A 268 5.16 24.49 1.26
N SER A 269 5.49 23.43 1.98
CA SER A 269 6.77 23.29 2.66
C SER A 269 7.96 23.23 1.69
N ASP A 270 9.12 23.66 2.15
CA ASP A 270 10.36 23.57 1.38
C ASP A 270 10.85 22.13 1.18
N MET A 271 10.34 21.19 1.96
CA MET A 271 10.63 19.77 1.80
C MET A 271 9.92 19.14 0.59
N ASN A 272 8.87 19.78 0.04
CA ASN A 272 8.18 19.27 -1.14
C ASN A 272 9.09 19.31 -2.37
N ALA A 273 9.35 18.14 -2.97
CA ALA A 273 10.19 18.02 -4.17
C ALA A 273 9.62 18.75 -5.40
N PHE A 274 8.33 19.03 -5.41
CA PHE A 274 7.61 19.60 -6.54
C PHE A 274 6.96 20.96 -6.25
N LYS A 275 7.38 21.62 -5.16
CA LYS A 275 6.90 22.96 -4.83
C LYS A 275 7.01 23.91 -6.05
N GLY A 276 5.90 24.55 -6.39
CA GLY A 276 5.84 25.47 -7.53
C GLY A 276 5.84 24.84 -8.93
N ARG A 277 5.89 23.52 -9.05
CA ARG A 277 5.81 22.82 -10.33
C ARG A 277 4.40 22.34 -10.60
N VAL A 278 3.83 22.79 -11.70
CA VAL A 278 2.48 22.41 -12.14
C VAL A 278 2.59 21.56 -13.40
N LYS A 279 2.14 20.31 -13.32
CA LYS A 279 1.94 19.47 -14.52
C LYS A 279 0.57 18.78 -14.42
N PRO A 280 -0.14 18.60 -15.54
CA PRO A 280 -1.44 17.92 -15.52
C PRO A 280 -1.28 16.46 -15.12
N CYS A 281 -2.27 15.94 -14.41
CA CYS A 281 -2.34 14.54 -14.07
C CYS A 281 -2.37 13.67 -15.33
N ARG A 282 -1.43 12.75 -15.46
CA ARG A 282 -1.51 11.70 -16.46
C ARG A 282 -2.37 10.58 -15.89
N PHE A 283 -3.60 10.49 -16.37
CA PHE A 283 -4.42 9.33 -16.11
C PHE A 283 -3.77 8.11 -16.79
N TYR A 284 -3.71 7.02 -16.03
CA TYR A 284 -3.35 5.74 -16.62
C TYR A 284 -4.47 5.37 -17.60
N ARG A 285 -4.17 5.34 -18.88
CA ARG A 285 -5.01 4.70 -19.88
C ARG A 285 -4.47 3.28 -20.04
N PRO A 286 -5.29 2.22 -19.90
CA PRO A 286 -4.90 0.92 -20.40
C PRO A 286 -4.63 1.10 -21.88
N THR A 287 -3.56 0.54 -22.37
CA THR A 287 -3.41 0.31 -23.82
C THR A 287 -4.42 -0.77 -24.17
N ASP A 288 -5.35 -0.43 -25.06
CA ASP A 288 -6.30 -1.35 -25.65
C ASP A 288 -5.58 -2.57 -26.26
#